data_5b01933c6ef71ded284c7d5825d6bdd9
#
_entry.id   5b01933c6ef71ded284c7d5825d6bdd9
#
_cell.length_a   1.000
_cell.length_b   1.000
_cell.length_c   1.000
_cell.angle_alpha   90.00
_cell.angle_beta   90.00
_cell.angle_gamma   90.00
#
_symmetry.space_group_name_H-M   'P 1'
#
loop_
_entity.id
_entity.type
_entity.pdbx_description
1 polymer ?
#
loop_
_entity_poly.entity_id
_entity_poly.type
_entity_poly.pdbx_seq_one_letter_code
_entity_poly.pdbx_strand_id
1 'polypeptide(L)'
;LLKSLEEPPHGTIFLLISHAPGRLLPTIRSRCRTLRFAALDQFSMEAALRSAMPGITDSELAALVKAGEGSPGKALSFAGLDLASMETALHQIAQGGDPDNGIRSELAQSLSAKQSQRRYEAFLNRAPSFIAEEARKRHGSGLKAAVDAWSAARGLAESAIRQSLDPQMTVFALAGHVAALVPGAKNAKA
;
A
#
# COMPACT_ATOMS: atom_id res chain seq x y z
N LEU A 1 7.09 29.13 -14.25
CA LEU A 1 8.04 28.38 -13.41
C LEU A 1 9.48 28.47 -13.91
N LEU A 2 9.78 28.20 -15.21
CA LEU A 2 11.17 28.24 -15.74
C LEU A 2 11.80 29.63 -15.54
N LYS A 3 11.11 30.70 -15.93
CA LYS A 3 11.60 32.10 -15.75
C LYS A 3 11.88 32.40 -14.27
N SER A 4 11.02 31.94 -13.35
CA SER A 4 11.23 32.17 -11.91
C SER A 4 12.38 31.33 -11.34
N LEU A 5 12.73 30.19 -11.96
CA LEU A 5 13.91 29.40 -11.59
C LEU A 5 15.20 29.97 -12.15
N GLU A 6 15.14 30.72 -13.27
CA GLU A 6 16.28 31.38 -13.88
C GLU A 6 16.65 32.67 -13.12
N GLU A 7 15.63 33.43 -12.74
CA GLU A 7 15.79 34.71 -12.03
C GLU A 7 14.88 34.69 -10.77
N PRO A 8 15.26 33.94 -9.71
CA PRO A 8 14.44 33.87 -8.51
C PRO A 8 14.43 35.24 -7.80
N PRO A 9 13.25 35.67 -7.28
CA PRO A 9 13.20 36.87 -6.44
C PRO A 9 14.12 36.68 -5.22
N HIS A 10 14.68 37.79 -4.75
CA HIS A 10 15.61 37.76 -3.61
C HIS A 10 15.00 37.05 -2.41
N GLY A 11 15.74 36.10 -1.80
CA GLY A 11 15.29 35.32 -0.65
C GLY A 11 14.31 34.19 -0.96
N THR A 12 14.03 33.88 -2.24
CA THR A 12 13.14 32.78 -2.62
C THR A 12 13.89 31.46 -2.71
N ILE A 13 13.30 30.41 -2.14
CA ILE A 13 13.76 29.01 -2.27
C ILE A 13 12.65 28.19 -2.94
N PHE A 14 13.00 27.48 -4.01
CA PHE A 14 12.09 26.54 -4.67
C PHE A 14 12.42 25.10 -4.23
N LEU A 15 11.41 24.40 -3.70
CA LEU A 15 11.48 22.98 -3.40
C LEU A 15 10.66 22.21 -4.45
N LEU A 16 11.34 21.50 -5.33
CA LEU A 16 10.71 20.71 -6.40
C LEU A 16 10.74 19.23 -6.02
N ILE A 17 9.59 18.61 -5.86
CA ILE A 17 9.45 17.18 -5.56
C ILE A 17 9.24 16.43 -6.87
N SER A 18 10.04 15.40 -7.12
CA SER A 18 9.89 14.54 -8.30
C SER A 18 10.24 13.10 -7.98
N HIS A 19 9.33 12.18 -8.34
CA HIS A 19 9.57 10.73 -8.24
C HIS A 19 10.33 10.17 -9.46
N ALA A 20 10.47 10.97 -10.52
CA ALA A 20 11.17 10.60 -11.75
C ALA A 20 12.06 11.75 -12.25
N PRO A 21 13.17 12.05 -11.57
CA PRO A 21 14.01 13.20 -11.90
C PRO A 21 14.61 13.13 -13.32
N GLY A 22 14.75 11.93 -13.88
CA GLY A 22 15.19 11.74 -15.28
C GLY A 22 14.18 12.23 -16.32
N ARG A 23 12.91 12.38 -15.97
CA ARG A 23 11.84 12.91 -16.84
C ARG A 23 11.70 14.44 -16.78
N LEU A 24 12.41 15.09 -15.86
CA LEU A 24 12.44 16.56 -15.79
C LEU A 24 13.25 17.14 -16.95
N LEU A 25 12.80 18.28 -17.43
CA LEU A 25 13.52 19.03 -18.46
C LEU A 25 14.97 19.29 -18.03
N PRO A 26 15.95 19.17 -18.95
CA PRO A 26 17.36 19.45 -18.65
C PRO A 26 17.58 20.86 -18.06
N THR A 27 16.78 21.83 -18.51
CA THR A 27 16.80 23.20 -18.02
C THR A 27 16.43 23.36 -16.56
N ILE A 28 15.51 22.51 -16.03
CA ILE A 28 15.17 22.47 -14.60
C ILE A 28 16.29 21.77 -13.83
N ARG A 29 16.77 20.63 -14.34
CA ARG A 29 17.82 19.85 -13.68
C ARG A 29 19.13 20.61 -13.50
N SER A 30 19.51 21.42 -14.48
CA SER A 30 20.75 22.20 -14.43
C SER A 30 20.74 23.33 -13.41
N ARG A 31 19.53 23.80 -13.00
CA ARG A 31 19.34 24.91 -12.05
C ARG A 31 19.00 24.45 -10.64
N CYS A 32 18.77 23.15 -10.44
CA CYS A 32 18.38 22.62 -9.16
C CYS A 32 19.45 21.70 -8.58
N ARG A 33 19.69 21.81 -7.27
CA ARG A 33 20.49 20.84 -6.54
C ARG A 33 19.60 19.62 -6.22
N THR A 34 20.00 18.44 -6.67
CA THR A 34 19.25 17.22 -6.41
C THR A 34 19.61 16.67 -5.02
N LEU A 35 18.58 16.51 -4.18
CA LEU A 35 18.64 15.76 -2.93
C LEU A 35 17.89 14.46 -3.12
N ARG A 36 18.52 13.33 -2.82
CA ARG A 36 17.90 12.01 -2.89
C ARG A 36 17.56 11.54 -1.48
N PHE A 37 16.31 11.17 -1.28
CA PHE A 37 15.83 10.54 -0.07
C PHE A 37 15.66 9.05 -0.35
N ALA A 38 16.48 8.22 0.28
CA ALA A 38 16.33 6.78 0.22
C ALA A 38 15.17 6.33 1.13
N ALA A 39 14.58 5.17 0.80
CA ALA A 39 13.67 4.51 1.73
C ALA A 39 14.39 4.21 3.05
N LEU A 40 13.73 4.48 4.18
CA LEU A 40 14.26 4.17 5.49
C LEU A 40 14.24 2.66 5.74
N ASP A 41 15.23 2.16 6.48
CA ASP A 41 15.20 0.81 7.02
C ASP A 41 14.17 0.69 8.16
N GLN A 42 13.93 -0.54 8.62
CA GLN A 42 12.95 -0.81 9.65
C GLN A 42 13.21 -0.02 10.93
N PHE A 43 14.46 0.00 11.40
CA PHE A 43 14.82 0.68 12.65
C PHE A 43 14.57 2.19 12.57
N SER A 44 14.99 2.82 11.48
CA SER A 44 14.77 4.25 11.23
C SER A 44 13.30 4.59 11.08
N MET A 45 12.51 3.70 10.45
CA MET A 45 11.05 3.84 10.34
C MET A 45 10.37 3.79 11.71
N GLU A 46 10.72 2.81 12.55
CA GLU A 46 10.18 2.67 13.91
C GLU A 46 10.49 3.91 14.76
N ALA A 47 11.74 4.39 14.72
CA ALA A 47 12.15 5.59 15.43
C ALA A 47 11.36 6.83 14.98
N ALA A 48 11.20 7.02 13.67
CA ALA A 48 10.46 8.14 13.11
C ALA A 48 8.97 8.09 13.50
N LEU A 49 8.35 6.91 13.43
CA LEU A 49 6.92 6.75 13.77
C LEU A 49 6.67 6.91 15.27
N ARG A 50 7.52 6.37 16.16
CA ARG A 50 7.40 6.60 17.61
C ARG A 50 7.57 8.08 17.97
N SER A 51 8.46 8.80 17.29
CA SER A 51 8.61 10.24 17.49
C SER A 51 7.38 11.03 17.05
N ALA A 52 6.76 10.64 15.92
CA ALA A 52 5.58 11.32 15.39
C ALA A 52 4.28 10.94 16.11
N MET A 53 4.22 9.75 16.71
CA MET A 53 3.04 9.19 17.37
C MET A 53 3.41 8.65 18.77
N PRO A 54 3.61 9.52 19.77
CA PRO A 54 3.88 9.08 21.13
C PRO A 54 2.72 8.20 21.64
N GLY A 55 3.04 7.00 22.14
CA GLY A 55 2.04 6.06 22.66
C GLY A 55 1.48 5.06 21.64
N ILE A 56 2.00 5.02 20.42
CA ILE A 56 1.65 3.98 19.45
C ILE A 56 1.93 2.57 20.00
N THR A 57 1.00 1.64 19.82
CA THR A 57 1.18 0.23 20.23
C THR A 57 2.16 -0.48 19.29
N ASP A 58 2.83 -1.53 19.79
CA ASP A 58 3.79 -2.27 18.96
C ASP A 58 3.14 -2.95 17.76
N SER A 59 1.89 -3.40 17.88
CA SER A 59 1.14 -4.00 16.76
C SER A 59 0.82 -2.98 15.67
N GLU A 60 0.37 -1.79 16.04
CA GLU A 60 0.09 -0.70 15.11
C GLU A 60 1.39 -0.19 14.44
N LEU A 61 2.45 -0.02 15.25
CA LEU A 61 3.77 0.35 14.73
C LEU A 61 4.26 -0.62 13.66
N ALA A 62 4.20 -1.93 13.93
CA ALA A 62 4.63 -2.95 12.97
C ALA A 62 3.80 -2.91 11.68
N ALA A 63 2.48 -2.71 11.78
CA ALA A 63 1.60 -2.57 10.61
C ALA A 63 1.92 -1.31 9.80
N LEU A 64 2.16 -0.17 10.46
CA LEU A 64 2.52 1.09 9.81
C LEU A 64 3.89 1.03 9.14
N VAL A 65 4.89 0.40 9.78
CA VAL A 65 6.23 0.20 9.18
C VAL A 65 6.13 -0.57 7.88
N LYS A 66 5.36 -1.67 7.88
CA LYS A 66 5.10 -2.46 6.66
C LYS A 66 4.41 -1.62 5.58
N ALA A 67 3.30 -0.99 5.93
CA ALA A 67 2.50 -0.21 4.97
C ALA A 67 3.26 1.00 4.41
N GLY A 68 4.19 1.55 5.19
CA GLY A 68 5.00 2.72 4.82
C GLY A 68 6.08 2.43 3.79
N GLU A 69 6.55 1.17 3.68
CA GLU A 69 7.60 0.76 2.71
C GLU A 69 8.81 1.70 2.73
N GLY A 70 9.27 2.09 3.91
CA GLY A 70 10.42 2.98 4.11
C GLY A 70 10.09 4.48 3.97
N SER A 71 8.81 4.85 3.88
CA SER A 71 8.35 6.24 3.85
C SER A 71 7.52 6.57 5.10
N PRO A 72 8.04 7.35 6.07
CA PRO A 72 7.27 7.75 7.25
C PRO A 72 6.00 8.52 6.90
N GLY A 73 6.03 9.39 5.88
CA GLY A 73 4.86 10.14 5.43
C GLY A 73 3.75 9.24 4.91
N LYS A 74 4.12 8.19 4.13
CA LYS A 74 3.17 7.15 3.67
C LYS A 74 2.60 6.39 4.87
N ALA A 75 3.44 5.97 5.82
CA ALA A 75 2.99 5.28 7.03
C ALA A 75 1.99 6.13 7.83
N LEU A 76 2.32 7.40 8.08
CA LEU A 76 1.46 8.32 8.84
C LEU A 76 0.10 8.57 8.14
N SER A 77 0.03 8.47 6.81
CA SER A 77 -1.26 8.59 6.11
C SER A 77 -2.24 7.46 6.46
N PHE A 78 -1.74 6.35 6.98
CA PHE A 78 -2.51 5.20 7.45
C PHE A 78 -2.78 5.20 8.95
N ALA A 79 -2.23 6.16 9.70
CA ALA A 79 -2.40 6.23 11.15
C ALA A 79 -3.89 6.36 11.52
N GLY A 80 -4.31 5.61 12.55
CA GLY A 80 -5.70 5.58 13.01
C GLY A 80 -6.67 4.83 12.10
N LEU A 81 -6.18 4.13 11.07
CA LEU A 81 -7.01 3.32 10.16
C LEU A 81 -7.12 1.85 10.58
N ASP A 82 -6.64 1.50 11.77
CA ASP A 82 -6.66 0.12 12.29
C ASP A 82 -6.05 -0.89 11.30
N LEU A 83 -4.86 -0.54 10.79
CA LEU A 83 -4.15 -1.43 9.87
C LEU A 83 -3.77 -2.78 10.51
N ALA A 84 -3.58 -2.81 11.83
CA ALA A 84 -3.23 -4.04 12.53
C ALA A 84 -4.31 -5.13 12.36
N SER A 85 -5.58 -4.77 12.44
CA SER A 85 -6.68 -5.72 12.18
C SER A 85 -6.74 -6.16 10.71
N MET A 86 -6.51 -5.24 9.76
CA MET A 86 -6.41 -5.58 8.34
C MET A 86 -5.25 -6.55 8.06
N GLU A 87 -4.06 -6.31 8.65
CA GLU A 87 -2.91 -7.20 8.53
C GLU A 87 -3.22 -8.59 9.09
N THR A 88 -3.86 -8.65 10.25
CA THR A 88 -4.29 -9.90 10.86
C THR A 88 -5.22 -10.68 9.95
N ALA A 89 -6.24 -10.04 9.39
CA ALA A 89 -7.18 -10.65 8.46
C ALA A 89 -6.47 -11.15 7.18
N LEU A 90 -5.59 -10.33 6.57
CA LEU A 90 -4.82 -10.74 5.39
C LEU A 90 -3.93 -11.96 5.67
N HIS A 91 -3.27 -12.01 6.82
CA HIS A 91 -2.46 -13.17 7.23
C HIS A 91 -3.30 -14.43 7.45
N GLN A 92 -4.43 -14.31 8.13
CA GLN A 92 -5.35 -15.45 8.35
C GLN A 92 -5.86 -16.01 7.02
N ILE A 93 -6.29 -15.15 6.10
CA ILE A 93 -6.73 -15.53 4.76
C ILE A 93 -5.59 -16.21 3.98
N ALA A 94 -4.38 -15.64 4.01
CA ALA A 94 -3.23 -16.19 3.29
C ALA A 94 -2.76 -17.55 3.82
N GLN A 95 -3.00 -17.84 5.10
CA GLN A 95 -2.66 -19.13 5.74
C GLN A 95 -3.76 -20.17 5.60
N GLY A 96 -5.01 -19.78 5.82
CA GLY A 96 -6.15 -20.69 5.87
C GLY A 96 -6.99 -20.76 4.60
N GLY A 97 -6.83 -19.81 3.67
CA GLY A 97 -7.61 -19.74 2.43
C GLY A 97 -9.06 -19.25 2.61
N ASP A 98 -9.55 -19.11 3.83
CA ASP A 98 -10.90 -18.65 4.18
C ASP A 98 -12.01 -19.44 3.42
N PRO A 99 -12.13 -20.78 3.61
CA PRO A 99 -12.97 -21.64 2.80
C PRO A 99 -14.47 -21.36 2.93
N ASP A 100 -14.91 -20.86 4.08
CA ASP A 100 -16.28 -20.45 4.38
C ASP A 100 -16.58 -18.97 4.02
N ASN A 101 -15.60 -18.25 3.54
CA ASN A 101 -15.67 -16.83 3.22
C ASN A 101 -15.97 -15.90 4.41
N GLY A 102 -15.81 -16.39 5.64
CA GLY A 102 -16.17 -15.65 6.84
C GLY A 102 -15.33 -14.37 7.01
N ILE A 103 -14.00 -14.52 6.98
CA ILE A 103 -13.07 -13.41 7.18
C ILE A 103 -13.21 -12.37 6.04
N ARG A 104 -13.32 -12.82 4.79
CA ARG A 104 -13.50 -11.95 3.63
C ARG A 104 -14.80 -11.16 3.70
N SER A 105 -15.89 -11.80 4.13
CA SER A 105 -17.19 -11.15 4.26
C SER A 105 -17.21 -10.11 5.36
N GLU A 106 -16.63 -10.42 6.53
CA GLU A 106 -16.51 -9.49 7.66
C GLU A 106 -15.66 -8.26 7.26
N LEU A 107 -14.49 -8.51 6.64
CA LEU A 107 -13.61 -7.45 6.15
C LEU A 107 -14.33 -6.56 5.12
N ALA A 108 -15.03 -7.15 4.15
CA ALA A 108 -15.78 -6.44 3.14
C ALA A 108 -16.89 -5.57 3.75
N GLN A 109 -17.62 -6.10 4.72
CA GLN A 109 -18.67 -5.35 5.43
C GLN A 109 -18.07 -4.18 6.23
N SER A 110 -16.97 -4.41 6.95
CA SER A 110 -16.35 -3.37 7.78
C SER A 110 -15.78 -2.20 6.97
N LEU A 111 -15.34 -2.46 5.74
CA LEU A 111 -14.72 -1.46 4.86
C LEU A 111 -15.68 -0.82 3.86
N SER A 112 -16.90 -1.33 3.71
CA SER A 112 -17.90 -0.80 2.77
C SER A 112 -18.65 0.42 3.30
N ALA A 113 -18.64 0.66 4.61
CA ALA A 113 -19.35 1.78 5.21
C ALA A 113 -18.78 3.14 4.75
N LYS A 114 -19.65 4.12 4.48
CA LYS A 114 -19.25 5.46 4.02
C LYS A 114 -18.22 6.14 4.92
N GLN A 115 -18.29 5.92 6.23
CA GLN A 115 -17.32 6.41 7.19
C GLN A 115 -15.96 5.70 7.13
N SER A 116 -15.88 4.55 6.46
CA SER A 116 -14.66 3.74 6.31
C SER A 116 -13.91 4.03 5.01
N GLN A 117 -14.26 5.08 4.25
CA GLN A 117 -13.65 5.38 2.95
C GLN A 117 -12.11 5.37 2.98
N ARG A 118 -11.50 6.03 3.99
CA ARG A 118 -10.03 6.04 4.12
C ARG A 118 -9.44 4.66 4.40
N ARG A 119 -10.14 3.82 5.19
CA ARG A 119 -9.73 2.43 5.45
C ARG A 119 -9.86 1.58 4.18
N TYR A 120 -10.91 1.79 3.42
CA TYR A 120 -11.10 1.15 2.11
C TYR A 120 -9.96 1.48 1.14
N GLU A 121 -9.62 2.77 0.98
CA GLU A 121 -8.50 3.21 0.14
C GLU A 121 -7.15 2.65 0.62
N ALA A 122 -6.95 2.58 1.94
CA ALA A 122 -5.78 1.94 2.53
C ALA A 122 -5.72 0.44 2.17
N PHE A 123 -6.85 -0.26 2.22
CA PHE A 123 -6.94 -1.67 1.86
C PHE A 123 -6.66 -1.91 0.37
N LEU A 124 -7.16 -1.06 -0.53
CA LEU A 124 -6.86 -1.13 -1.97
C LEU A 124 -5.35 -1.08 -2.26
N ASN A 125 -4.61 -0.31 -1.49
CA ASN A 125 -3.16 -0.23 -1.62
C ASN A 125 -2.46 -1.40 -0.91
N ARG A 126 -2.96 -1.81 0.27
CA ARG A 126 -2.30 -2.80 1.12
C ARG A 126 -2.42 -4.22 0.60
N ALA A 127 -3.59 -4.62 0.10
CA ALA A 127 -3.82 -6.00 -0.35
C ALA A 127 -2.88 -6.43 -1.50
N PRO A 128 -2.68 -5.64 -2.58
CA PRO A 128 -1.68 -5.97 -3.60
C PRO A 128 -0.24 -6.00 -3.06
N SER A 129 0.14 -5.06 -2.19
CA SER A 129 1.47 -5.02 -1.57
C SER A 129 1.73 -6.27 -0.72
N PHE A 130 0.73 -6.72 0.05
CA PHE A 130 0.79 -7.95 0.82
C PHE A 130 1.02 -9.18 -0.07
N ILE A 131 0.28 -9.30 -1.19
CA ILE A 131 0.47 -10.40 -2.15
C ILE A 131 1.89 -10.37 -2.73
N ALA A 132 2.43 -9.19 -3.04
CA ALA A 132 3.80 -9.05 -3.52
C ALA A 132 4.85 -9.49 -2.49
N GLU A 133 4.64 -9.17 -1.20
CA GLU A 133 5.50 -9.64 -0.10
C GLU A 133 5.49 -11.17 0.01
N GLU A 134 4.30 -11.76 -0.05
CA GLU A 134 4.14 -13.22 -0.01
C GLU A 134 4.71 -13.91 -1.26
N ALA A 135 4.64 -13.28 -2.43
CA ALA A 135 5.23 -13.79 -3.66
C ALA A 135 6.77 -13.91 -3.56
N ARG A 136 7.44 -12.95 -2.91
CA ARG A 136 8.90 -12.97 -2.73
C ARG A 136 9.40 -14.16 -1.90
N LYS A 137 8.54 -14.78 -1.10
CA LYS A 137 8.86 -15.95 -0.27
C LYS A 137 8.67 -17.28 -1.02
N ARG A 138 8.24 -17.26 -2.29
CA ARG A 138 7.79 -18.41 -3.06
C ARG A 138 8.70 -18.69 -4.24
N HIS A 139 8.66 -19.95 -4.73
CA HIS A 139 9.44 -20.41 -5.87
C HIS A 139 8.57 -21.27 -6.80
N GLY A 140 9.02 -21.48 -8.03
CA GLY A 140 8.37 -22.35 -9.02
C GLY A 140 6.92 -21.98 -9.33
N SER A 141 6.04 -22.97 -9.36
CA SER A 141 4.61 -22.78 -9.67
C SER A 141 3.88 -21.91 -8.64
N GLY A 142 4.29 -21.96 -7.38
CA GLY A 142 3.73 -21.13 -6.32
C GLY A 142 4.05 -19.63 -6.51
N LEU A 143 5.25 -19.32 -7.01
CA LEU A 143 5.61 -17.93 -7.36
C LEU A 143 4.77 -17.45 -8.56
N LYS A 144 4.60 -18.27 -9.59
CA LYS A 144 3.77 -17.90 -10.75
C LYS A 144 2.34 -17.59 -10.31
N ALA A 145 1.71 -18.45 -9.52
CA ALA A 145 0.35 -18.23 -9.02
C ALA A 145 0.24 -16.93 -8.18
N ALA A 146 1.25 -16.64 -7.35
CA ALA A 146 1.27 -15.43 -6.55
C ALA A 146 1.46 -14.16 -7.41
N VAL A 147 2.26 -14.22 -8.47
CA VAL A 147 2.42 -13.09 -9.42
C VAL A 147 1.14 -12.86 -10.20
N ASP A 148 0.46 -13.92 -10.64
CA ASP A 148 -0.84 -13.80 -11.32
C ASP A 148 -1.90 -13.17 -10.38
N ALA A 149 -1.96 -13.64 -9.12
CA ALA A 149 -2.83 -13.06 -8.10
C ALA A 149 -2.51 -11.59 -7.81
N TRP A 150 -1.24 -11.23 -7.72
CA TRP A 150 -0.79 -9.85 -7.53
C TRP A 150 -1.22 -8.96 -8.71
N SER A 151 -1.02 -9.41 -9.95
CA SER A 151 -1.38 -8.65 -11.15
C SER A 151 -2.90 -8.41 -11.20
N ALA A 152 -3.71 -9.42 -10.91
CA ALA A 152 -5.16 -9.31 -10.85
C ALA A 152 -5.62 -8.35 -9.73
N ALA A 153 -5.06 -8.50 -8.52
CA ALA A 153 -5.38 -7.64 -7.38
C ALA A 153 -5.03 -6.17 -7.66
N ARG A 154 -3.87 -5.91 -8.26
CA ARG A 154 -3.45 -4.56 -8.64
C ARG A 154 -4.39 -3.95 -9.67
N GLY A 155 -4.72 -4.68 -10.74
CA GLY A 155 -5.66 -4.22 -11.77
C GLY A 155 -7.05 -3.92 -11.21
N LEU A 156 -7.55 -4.75 -10.29
CA LEU A 156 -8.82 -4.52 -9.61
C LEU A 156 -8.78 -3.27 -8.73
N ALA A 157 -7.72 -3.09 -7.92
CA ALA A 157 -7.57 -1.92 -7.06
C ALA A 157 -7.50 -0.61 -7.87
N GLU A 158 -6.75 -0.59 -8.98
CA GLU A 158 -6.68 0.56 -9.89
C GLU A 158 -8.03 0.87 -10.55
N SER A 159 -8.79 -0.18 -10.92
CA SER A 159 -10.12 -0.03 -11.54
C SER A 159 -11.16 0.43 -10.53
N ALA A 160 -11.07 -0.01 -9.28
CA ALA A 160 -12.00 0.34 -8.22
C ALA A 160 -12.12 1.86 -8.01
N ILE A 161 -10.99 2.55 -8.02
CA ILE A 161 -10.95 4.01 -7.88
C ILE A 161 -11.48 4.70 -9.15
N ARG A 162 -11.01 4.27 -10.33
CA ARG A 162 -11.36 4.92 -11.60
C ARG A 162 -12.81 4.75 -11.99
N GLN A 163 -13.42 3.61 -11.67
CA GLN A 163 -14.75 3.24 -12.10
C GLN A 163 -15.78 3.29 -10.97
N SER A 164 -15.36 3.71 -9.76
CA SER A 164 -16.22 3.78 -8.58
C SER A 164 -16.95 2.45 -8.33
N LEU A 165 -16.18 1.34 -8.35
CA LEU A 165 -16.74 0.01 -8.12
C LEU A 165 -17.31 -0.09 -6.70
N ASP A 166 -18.28 -1.02 -6.53
CA ASP A 166 -18.85 -1.28 -5.21
C ASP A 166 -17.76 -1.69 -4.20
N PRO A 167 -17.62 -0.98 -3.07
CA PRO A 167 -16.57 -1.24 -2.11
C PRO A 167 -16.62 -2.63 -1.49
N GLN A 168 -17.81 -3.14 -1.17
CA GLN A 168 -17.97 -4.45 -0.54
C GLN A 168 -17.53 -5.56 -1.47
N MET A 169 -18.00 -5.54 -2.71
CA MET A 169 -17.61 -6.52 -3.73
C MET A 169 -16.11 -6.44 -4.06
N THR A 170 -15.55 -5.23 -4.12
CA THR A 170 -14.13 -5.01 -4.40
C THR A 170 -13.24 -5.57 -3.28
N VAL A 171 -13.55 -5.30 -2.02
CA VAL A 171 -12.80 -5.83 -0.87
C VAL A 171 -12.87 -7.34 -0.84
N PHE A 172 -14.06 -7.91 -1.04
CA PHE A 172 -14.25 -9.36 -1.07
C PHE A 172 -13.42 -10.02 -2.17
N ALA A 173 -13.43 -9.47 -3.37
CA ALA A 173 -12.66 -9.98 -4.51
C ALA A 173 -11.14 -9.83 -4.29
N LEU A 174 -10.66 -8.67 -3.78
CA LEU A 174 -9.26 -8.47 -3.44
C LEU A 174 -8.77 -9.46 -2.39
N ALA A 175 -9.55 -9.67 -1.32
CA ALA A 175 -9.24 -10.66 -0.30
C ALA A 175 -9.29 -12.09 -0.86
N GLY A 176 -10.10 -12.34 -1.90
CA GLY A 176 -10.11 -13.59 -2.67
C GLY A 176 -8.80 -13.88 -3.39
N HIS A 177 -8.13 -12.84 -3.93
CA HIS A 177 -6.79 -13.00 -4.49
C HIS A 177 -5.73 -13.33 -3.42
N VAL A 178 -5.91 -12.86 -2.19
CA VAL A 178 -5.06 -13.27 -1.06
C VAL A 178 -5.31 -14.75 -0.70
N ALA A 179 -6.57 -15.18 -0.66
CA ALA A 179 -6.94 -16.59 -0.39
C ALA A 179 -6.36 -17.55 -1.44
N ALA A 180 -6.24 -17.10 -2.69
CA ALA A 180 -5.64 -17.90 -3.77
C ALA A 180 -4.14 -18.17 -3.57
N LEU A 181 -3.50 -17.55 -2.59
CA LEU A 181 -2.11 -17.82 -2.23
C LEU A 181 -1.93 -19.18 -1.53
N VAL A 182 -2.97 -19.78 -1.00
CA VAL A 182 -2.89 -21.12 -0.36
C VAL A 182 -2.70 -22.17 -1.45
N PRO A 183 -1.68 -23.04 -1.33
CA PRO A 183 -1.50 -24.14 -2.27
C PRO A 183 -2.72 -25.06 -2.27
N GLY A 184 -3.35 -25.24 -3.42
CA GLY A 184 -4.52 -26.13 -3.56
C GLY A 184 -5.88 -25.44 -3.42
N ALA A 185 -5.97 -24.15 -3.15
CA ALA A 185 -7.21 -23.40 -3.27
C ALA A 185 -7.59 -23.32 -4.76
N LYS A 186 -8.37 -24.31 -5.23
CA LYS A 186 -9.02 -24.22 -6.53
C LYS A 186 -9.94 -23.00 -6.48
N ASN A 187 -9.79 -22.09 -7.45
CA ASN A 187 -10.74 -21.04 -7.70
C ASN A 187 -12.15 -21.62 -7.62
N ALA A 188 -12.91 -21.31 -6.59
CA ALA A 188 -14.32 -21.52 -6.60
C ALA A 188 -14.85 -20.69 -7.77
N LYS A 189 -15.29 -21.39 -8.81
CA LYS A 189 -15.89 -20.75 -9.98
C LYS A 189 -17.00 -19.82 -9.52
N ALA A 190 -16.93 -18.59 -10.02
CA ALA A 190 -18.04 -17.63 -10.01
C ALA A 190 -19.31 -18.22 -10.59
#